data_562063df5ccdda16b40ae2f43e98281d
#
_entry.id   562063df5ccdda16b40ae2f43e98281d
#
_cell.length_a   1.000
_cell.length_b   1.000
_cell.length_c   1.000
_cell.angle_alpha   90.00
_cell.angle_beta   90.00
_cell.angle_gamma   90.00
#
_symmetry.space_group_name_H-M   'P 1'
#
loop_
_entity.id
_entity.type
_entity.pdbx_description
1 polymer ?
#
loop_
_entity_poly.entity_id
_entity_poly.type
_entity_poly.pdbx_seq_one_letter_code
_entity_poly.pdbx_strand_id
1 'polypeptide(L)'
;LRHNIGYCSTGSYKGYIIIPSYDGEGNLNYYVGRSYYKSDFPHKNPTASKNVIGFDMLIDWEEDINICEGAFDAFGIGENTIPIFGKFMPKKLKAKLIEKRPSRVNVILDRDATEAALDVSQHLLDNNIDAYLVQVPEGTDPGDLGVDKMKELIDYAEPLNLMKIMEMKFEL
;
A
#
# COMPACT_ATOMS: atom_id res chain seq x y z
N LEU A 1 1.18 20.75 1.47
CA LEU A 1 0.91 19.56 2.31
C LEU A 1 0.17 18.54 1.46
N ARG A 2 0.92 17.56 0.89
CA ARG A 2 0.46 16.64 -0.16
C ARG A 2 -0.71 15.74 0.30
N HIS A 3 -0.75 15.32 1.57
CA HIS A 3 -1.73 14.35 2.08
C HIS A 3 -2.83 14.95 2.96
N ASN A 4 -2.88 16.26 3.16
CA ASN A 4 -3.87 16.94 4.00
C ASN A 4 -4.05 16.30 5.40
N ILE A 5 -2.96 15.83 5.99
CA ILE A 5 -2.96 15.20 7.31
C ILE A 5 -3.43 16.19 8.36
N GLY A 6 -4.35 15.77 9.21
CA GLY A 6 -4.91 16.58 10.28
C GLY A 6 -4.83 15.93 11.66
N TYR A 7 -5.06 16.72 12.69
CA TYR A 7 -5.21 16.26 14.07
C TYR A 7 -6.63 16.57 14.58
N CYS A 8 -7.25 15.58 15.21
CA CYS A 8 -8.60 15.73 15.74
C CYS A 8 -8.57 16.11 17.22
N SER A 9 -9.04 17.33 17.53
CA SER A 9 -9.04 17.87 18.91
C SER A 9 -10.34 17.57 19.69
N THR A 10 -11.41 17.13 19.01
CA THR A 10 -12.74 16.91 19.59
C THR A 10 -13.40 15.65 19.04
N GLY A 11 -14.54 15.24 19.61
CA GLY A 11 -15.35 14.13 19.12
C GLY A 11 -14.72 12.77 19.33
N SER A 12 -15.22 11.76 18.59
CA SER A 12 -14.82 10.37 18.76
C SER A 12 -13.39 10.06 18.31
N TYR A 13 -12.77 10.93 17.52
CA TYR A 13 -11.39 10.85 17.05
C TYR A 13 -10.44 11.79 17.81
N LYS A 14 -10.87 12.36 18.95
CA LYS A 14 -9.99 13.19 19.76
C LYS A 14 -8.68 12.48 20.09
N GLY A 15 -7.55 13.13 19.83
CA GLY A 15 -6.22 12.58 20.06
C GLY A 15 -5.69 11.70 18.93
N TYR A 16 -6.37 11.71 17.78
CA TYR A 16 -5.90 10.98 16.58
C TYR A 16 -5.40 11.93 15.51
N ILE A 17 -4.31 11.52 14.88
CA ILE A 17 -3.88 12.03 13.59
C ILE A 17 -4.76 11.34 12.54
N ILE A 18 -5.34 12.12 11.64
CA ILE A 18 -6.19 11.64 10.56
C ILE A 18 -5.44 11.78 9.24
N ILE A 19 -5.31 10.69 8.52
CA ILE A 19 -4.67 10.62 7.20
C ILE A 19 -5.79 10.32 6.20
N PRO A 20 -6.29 11.33 5.48
CA PRO A 20 -7.33 11.15 4.47
C PRO A 20 -6.76 10.55 3.19
N SER A 21 -7.58 9.78 2.50
CA SER A 21 -7.37 9.30 1.15
C SER A 21 -8.46 9.85 0.25
N TYR A 22 -8.07 10.33 -0.93
CA TYR A 22 -8.97 10.90 -1.92
C TYR A 22 -8.93 10.07 -3.19
N ASP A 23 -10.07 9.98 -3.89
CA ASP A 23 -10.15 9.40 -5.23
C ASP A 23 -9.54 10.34 -6.29
N GLY A 24 -9.45 9.89 -7.54
CA GLY A 24 -8.90 10.67 -8.63
C GLY A 24 -9.68 11.95 -8.97
N GLU A 25 -10.90 12.11 -8.43
CA GLU A 25 -11.75 13.30 -8.58
C GLU A 25 -11.61 14.26 -7.38
N GLY A 26 -10.82 13.90 -6.37
CA GLY A 26 -10.61 14.69 -5.15
C GLY A 26 -11.68 14.49 -4.08
N ASN A 27 -12.54 13.48 -4.17
CA ASN A 27 -13.51 13.15 -3.13
C ASN A 27 -12.86 12.27 -2.07
N LEU A 28 -13.18 12.49 -0.79
CA LEU A 28 -12.73 11.65 0.31
C LEU A 28 -13.29 10.23 0.12
N ASN A 29 -12.41 9.24 -0.12
CA ASN A 29 -12.80 7.85 -0.33
C ASN A 29 -12.54 6.95 0.88
N TYR A 30 -11.53 7.30 1.71
CA TYR A 30 -11.20 6.62 2.95
C TYR A 30 -10.39 7.53 3.89
N TYR A 31 -10.16 7.11 5.12
CA TYR A 31 -9.16 7.70 6.01
C TYR A 31 -8.69 6.69 7.04
N VAL A 32 -7.50 6.90 7.59
CA VAL A 32 -7.01 6.16 8.75
C VAL A 32 -6.79 7.11 9.92
N GLY A 33 -7.09 6.64 11.13
CA GLY A 33 -6.81 7.34 12.38
C GLY A 33 -5.69 6.64 13.14
N ARG A 34 -4.64 7.38 13.50
CA ARG A 34 -3.55 6.91 14.35
C ARG A 34 -3.51 7.71 15.64
N SER A 35 -3.55 7.02 16.79
CA SER A 35 -3.46 7.71 18.08
C SER A 35 -2.12 8.44 18.21
N TYR A 36 -2.19 9.72 18.57
CA TYR A 36 -1.01 10.53 18.87
C TYR A 36 -0.43 10.19 20.26
N TYR A 37 -1.26 9.65 21.14
CA TYR A 37 -0.85 9.24 22.48
C TYR A 37 -0.67 7.73 22.56
N LYS A 38 0.10 7.24 23.55
CA LYS A 38 0.12 5.82 23.88
C LYS A 38 -1.30 5.37 24.23
N SER A 39 -1.82 4.38 23.51
CA SER A 39 -3.21 3.93 23.61
C SER A 39 -3.28 2.43 23.37
N ASP A 40 -4.22 1.76 24.06
CA ASP A 40 -4.56 0.35 23.79
C ASP A 40 -5.23 0.19 22.41
N PHE A 41 -5.73 1.29 21.83
CA PHE A 41 -6.33 1.36 20.49
C PHE A 41 -5.55 2.34 19.61
N PRO A 42 -4.33 1.98 19.15
CA PRO A 42 -3.49 2.88 18.37
C PRO A 42 -4.07 3.19 16.99
N HIS A 43 -4.94 2.34 16.47
CA HIS A 43 -5.59 2.48 15.17
C HIS A 43 -7.09 2.65 15.32
N LYS A 44 -7.66 3.62 14.60
CA LYS A 44 -9.11 3.84 14.54
C LYS A 44 -9.52 4.19 13.12
N ASN A 45 -9.98 3.20 12.39
CA ASN A 45 -10.40 3.35 11.02
C ASN A 45 -11.94 3.52 10.94
N PRO A 46 -12.48 4.11 9.87
CA PRO A 46 -13.93 4.22 9.68
C PRO A 46 -14.56 2.85 9.42
N THR A 47 -15.83 2.70 9.77
CA THR A 47 -16.66 1.57 9.36
C THR A 47 -17.13 1.77 7.91
N ALA A 48 -16.17 1.90 6.99
CA ALA A 48 -16.41 2.10 5.58
C ALA A 48 -15.78 0.98 4.76
N SER A 49 -16.25 0.80 3.54
CA SER A 49 -15.67 -0.18 2.62
C SER A 49 -14.22 0.18 2.30
N LYS A 50 -13.33 -0.78 2.40
CA LYS A 50 -11.94 -0.67 1.93
C LYS A 50 -11.81 -0.94 0.42
N ASN A 51 -12.92 -1.12 -0.31
CA ASN A 51 -12.87 -1.27 -1.76
C ASN A 51 -12.69 0.08 -2.44
N VAL A 52 -11.56 0.71 -2.15
CA VAL A 52 -11.12 2.01 -2.68
C VAL A 52 -9.71 1.88 -3.25
N ILE A 53 -9.24 2.87 -3.98
CA ILE A 53 -7.84 3.04 -4.35
C ILE A 53 -7.26 4.05 -3.36
N GLY A 54 -6.29 3.61 -2.56
CA GLY A 54 -5.64 4.47 -1.58
C GLY A 54 -4.82 5.56 -2.26
N PHE A 55 -5.00 6.82 -1.84
CA PHE A 55 -4.26 7.98 -2.35
C PHE A 55 -4.36 8.20 -3.86
N ASP A 56 -5.42 7.72 -4.52
CA ASP A 56 -5.60 7.71 -5.98
C ASP A 56 -5.35 9.09 -6.62
N MET A 57 -5.78 10.18 -5.98
CA MET A 57 -5.51 11.55 -6.45
C MET A 57 -4.02 11.89 -6.56
N LEU A 58 -3.14 11.15 -5.89
CA LEU A 58 -1.70 11.40 -5.85
C LEU A 58 -0.90 10.46 -6.77
N ILE A 59 -1.59 9.54 -7.46
CA ILE A 59 -0.97 8.50 -8.28
C ILE A 59 -0.82 8.98 -9.73
N ASP A 60 0.41 8.90 -10.21
CA ASP A 60 0.70 8.99 -11.63
C ASP A 60 0.66 7.58 -12.22
N TRP A 61 -0.38 7.29 -13.00
CA TRP A 61 -0.61 5.98 -13.58
C TRP A 61 0.29 5.64 -14.78
N GLU A 62 1.10 6.59 -15.26
CA GLU A 62 2.08 6.39 -16.32
C GLU A 62 3.47 5.98 -15.78
N GLU A 63 3.66 6.09 -14.45
CA GLU A 63 4.89 5.74 -13.75
C GLU A 63 4.77 4.38 -13.04
N ASP A 64 5.89 3.85 -12.53
CA ASP A 64 5.93 2.65 -11.70
C ASP A 64 5.08 2.81 -10.45
N ILE A 65 4.27 1.79 -10.12
CA ILE A 65 3.34 1.80 -8.99
C ILE A 65 3.91 0.98 -7.83
N ASN A 66 3.84 1.53 -6.63
CA ASN A 66 4.11 0.79 -5.40
C ASN A 66 2.79 0.46 -4.70
N ILE A 67 2.64 -0.77 -4.22
CA ILE A 67 1.48 -1.21 -3.43
C ILE A 67 1.98 -1.63 -2.05
N CYS A 68 1.37 -1.08 -0.99
CA CYS A 68 1.70 -1.41 0.40
C CYS A 68 0.46 -1.63 1.25
N GLU A 69 0.62 -2.10 2.50
CA GLU A 69 -0.50 -2.40 3.39
C GLU A 69 -1.15 -1.13 3.94
N GLY A 70 -0.37 -0.21 4.47
CA GLY A 70 -0.83 0.92 5.25
C GLY A 70 -0.40 2.29 4.76
N ALA A 71 -1.04 3.33 5.31
CA ALA A 71 -0.71 4.72 4.98
C ALA A 71 0.68 5.15 5.46
N PHE A 72 1.15 4.59 6.59
CA PHE A 72 2.48 4.90 7.12
C PHE A 72 3.57 4.24 6.28
N ASP A 73 3.33 3.02 5.79
CA ASP A 73 4.25 2.35 4.86
C ASP A 73 4.37 3.16 3.58
N ALA A 74 3.25 3.68 3.07
CA ALA A 74 3.26 4.54 1.89
C ALA A 74 4.13 5.80 2.09
N PHE A 75 4.19 6.37 3.30
CA PHE A 75 5.08 7.49 3.58
C PHE A 75 6.56 7.08 3.61
N GLY A 76 6.86 5.88 4.11
CA GLY A 76 8.21 5.33 4.13
C GLY A 76 8.70 4.90 2.75
N ILE A 77 7.79 4.41 1.89
CA ILE A 77 8.12 4.03 0.51
C ILE A 77 8.29 5.28 -0.37
N GLY A 78 7.39 6.26 -0.23
CA GLY A 78 7.50 7.53 -0.94
C GLY A 78 6.43 7.74 -2.01
N GLU A 79 6.84 8.35 -3.14
CA GLU A 79 5.92 8.72 -4.21
C GLU A 79 5.32 7.51 -4.92
N ASN A 80 4.20 7.76 -5.58
CA ASN A 80 3.47 6.79 -6.41
C ASN A 80 3.14 5.48 -5.69
N THR A 81 2.73 5.60 -4.40
CA THR A 81 2.46 4.46 -3.52
C THR A 81 0.99 4.40 -3.14
N ILE A 82 0.37 3.24 -3.36
CA ILE A 82 -1.03 2.95 -3.09
C ILE A 82 -1.14 2.07 -1.84
N PRO A 83 -1.60 2.59 -0.68
CA PRO A 83 -1.94 1.76 0.46
C PRO A 83 -3.28 1.06 0.22
N ILE A 84 -3.33 -0.26 0.45
CA ILE A 84 -4.56 -1.05 0.30
C ILE A 84 -5.41 -1.09 1.58
N PHE A 85 -4.93 -0.48 2.68
CA PHE A 85 -5.57 -0.40 4.00
C PHE A 85 -5.95 -1.76 4.60
N GLY A 86 -5.23 -2.80 4.24
CA GLY A 86 -5.42 -4.18 4.71
C GLY A 86 -4.63 -5.18 3.86
N LYS A 87 -4.87 -6.48 4.06
CA LYS A 87 -4.10 -7.55 3.42
C LYS A 87 -4.53 -7.88 1.99
N PHE A 88 -5.76 -7.54 1.60
CA PHE A 88 -6.32 -7.95 0.30
C PHE A 88 -6.45 -6.78 -0.66
N MET A 89 -5.94 -6.95 -1.86
CA MET A 89 -6.06 -5.92 -2.91
C MET A 89 -7.52 -5.63 -3.25
N PRO A 90 -7.97 -4.36 -3.15
CA PRO A 90 -9.33 -3.96 -3.46
C PRO A 90 -9.72 -4.26 -4.92
N LYS A 91 -10.97 -4.65 -5.15
CA LYS A 91 -11.48 -4.92 -6.52
C LYS A 91 -11.34 -3.70 -7.43
N LYS A 92 -11.57 -2.49 -6.89
CA LYS A 92 -11.40 -1.24 -7.65
C LYS A 92 -9.95 -1.05 -8.10
N LEU A 93 -8.96 -1.36 -7.24
CA LEU A 93 -7.55 -1.28 -7.58
C LEU A 93 -7.19 -2.31 -8.66
N LYS A 94 -7.66 -3.56 -8.52
CA LYS A 94 -7.46 -4.61 -9.55
C LYS A 94 -7.95 -4.15 -10.92
N ALA A 95 -9.16 -3.62 -10.99
CA ALA A 95 -9.74 -3.13 -12.23
C ALA A 95 -8.94 -1.95 -12.83
N LYS A 96 -8.49 -1.03 -11.97
CA LYS A 96 -7.71 0.15 -12.39
C LYS A 96 -6.34 -0.22 -12.94
N LEU A 97 -5.65 -1.17 -12.30
CA LEU A 97 -4.35 -1.67 -12.78
C LEU A 97 -4.49 -2.34 -14.16
N ILE A 98 -5.56 -3.13 -14.39
CA ILE A 98 -5.83 -3.73 -15.69
C ILE A 98 -6.16 -2.67 -16.76
N GLU A 99 -6.90 -1.61 -16.38
CA GLU A 99 -7.22 -0.49 -17.26
C GLU A 99 -5.97 0.31 -17.66
N LYS A 100 -5.14 0.67 -16.68
CA LYS A 100 -4.00 1.56 -16.82
C LYS A 100 -2.74 0.88 -17.32
N ARG A 101 -2.55 -0.39 -16.98
CA ARG A 101 -1.41 -1.23 -17.38
C ARG A 101 -0.05 -0.56 -17.11
N PRO A 102 0.26 -0.19 -15.86
CA PRO A 102 1.56 0.35 -15.53
C PRO A 102 2.66 -0.63 -15.96
N SER A 103 3.82 -0.11 -16.35
CA SER A 103 4.95 -0.93 -16.80
C SER A 103 5.51 -1.81 -15.69
N ARG A 104 5.41 -1.37 -14.44
CA ARG A 104 5.93 -2.05 -13.26
C ARG A 104 5.04 -1.83 -12.05
N VAL A 105 4.78 -2.91 -11.29
CA VAL A 105 4.12 -2.83 -10.00
C VAL A 105 4.99 -3.51 -8.95
N ASN A 106 5.44 -2.74 -7.96
CA ASN A 106 6.16 -3.22 -6.79
C ASN A 106 5.17 -3.58 -5.70
N VAL A 107 5.18 -4.83 -5.25
CA VAL A 107 4.33 -5.33 -4.17
C VAL A 107 5.17 -5.38 -2.89
N ILE A 108 4.81 -4.55 -1.92
CA ILE A 108 5.56 -4.29 -0.68
C ILE A 108 4.58 -4.50 0.48
N LEU A 109 4.30 -5.74 0.82
CA LEU A 109 3.44 -6.10 1.95
C LEU A 109 4.29 -6.66 3.10
N ASP A 110 3.75 -6.59 4.31
CA ASP A 110 4.40 -7.11 5.49
C ASP A 110 4.69 -8.61 5.36
N ARG A 111 5.72 -9.10 6.05
CA ARG A 111 6.14 -10.50 5.96
C ARG A 111 5.05 -11.49 6.35
N ASP A 112 4.20 -11.14 7.31
CA ASP A 112 3.06 -11.98 7.71
C ASP A 112 1.93 -11.99 6.65
N ALA A 113 2.05 -11.15 5.61
CA ALA A 113 1.18 -11.08 4.45
C ALA A 113 1.81 -11.64 3.16
N THR A 114 2.86 -12.47 3.27
CA THR A 114 3.59 -13.03 2.10
C THR A 114 2.66 -13.75 1.14
N GLU A 115 1.76 -14.59 1.62
CA GLU A 115 0.77 -15.27 0.78
C GLU A 115 -0.10 -14.28 0.00
N ALA A 116 -0.59 -13.22 0.69
CA ALA A 116 -1.38 -12.18 0.04
C ALA A 116 -0.55 -11.38 -1.00
N ALA A 117 0.74 -11.14 -0.72
CA ALA A 117 1.64 -10.49 -1.68
C ALA A 117 1.84 -11.35 -2.94
N LEU A 118 2.00 -12.66 -2.78
CA LEU A 118 2.10 -13.59 -3.91
C LEU A 118 0.80 -13.69 -4.70
N ASP A 119 -0.37 -13.63 -4.05
CA ASP A 119 -1.67 -13.60 -4.72
C ASP A 119 -1.88 -12.30 -5.52
N VAL A 120 -1.45 -11.16 -4.97
CA VAL A 120 -1.42 -9.88 -5.68
C VAL A 120 -0.53 -9.99 -6.91
N SER A 121 0.69 -10.48 -6.74
CA SER A 121 1.67 -10.62 -7.81
C SER A 121 1.19 -11.59 -8.91
N GLN A 122 0.59 -12.72 -8.53
CA GLN A 122 -0.02 -13.66 -9.47
C GLN A 122 -1.11 -12.98 -10.31
N HIS A 123 -1.99 -12.22 -9.66
CA HIS A 123 -3.04 -11.49 -10.36
C HIS A 123 -2.50 -10.47 -11.37
N LEU A 124 -1.41 -9.79 -11.05
CA LEU A 124 -0.74 -8.86 -11.97
C LEU A 124 -0.19 -9.60 -13.20
N LEU A 125 0.57 -10.69 -12.98
CA LEU A 125 1.15 -11.49 -14.05
C LEU A 125 0.09 -12.12 -14.96
N ASP A 126 -1.04 -12.59 -14.40
CA ASP A 126 -2.16 -13.15 -15.16
C ASP A 126 -2.81 -12.10 -16.09
N ASN A 127 -2.59 -10.82 -15.82
CA ASN A 127 -3.08 -9.71 -16.63
C ASN A 127 -1.97 -9.01 -17.45
N ASN A 128 -0.79 -9.66 -17.60
CA ASN A 128 0.38 -9.15 -18.32
C ASN A 128 0.86 -7.79 -17.77
N ILE A 129 0.92 -7.66 -16.44
CA ILE A 129 1.52 -6.53 -15.73
C ILE A 129 2.74 -7.06 -14.97
N ASP A 130 3.90 -6.46 -15.17
CA ASP A 130 5.13 -6.86 -14.52
C ASP A 130 5.07 -6.62 -13.01
N ALA A 131 5.23 -7.69 -12.24
CA ALA A 131 5.17 -7.67 -10.77
C ALA A 131 6.55 -7.90 -10.17
N TYR A 132 6.88 -7.10 -9.15
CA TYR A 132 8.11 -7.19 -8.38
C TYR A 132 7.76 -7.31 -6.90
N LEU A 133 8.26 -8.34 -6.23
CA LEU A 133 8.11 -8.48 -4.78
C LEU A 133 9.29 -7.82 -4.09
N VAL A 134 9.01 -6.77 -3.32
CA VAL A 134 10.02 -6.08 -2.53
C VAL A 134 9.94 -6.58 -1.09
N GLN A 135 10.97 -7.29 -0.65
CA GLN A 135 11.05 -7.80 0.71
C GLN A 135 11.80 -6.82 1.60
N VAL A 136 11.15 -6.39 2.68
CA VAL A 136 11.81 -5.60 3.72
C VAL A 136 12.61 -6.50 4.69
N PRO A 137 13.70 -6.01 5.29
CA PRO A 137 14.46 -6.77 6.28
C PRO A 137 13.60 -7.21 7.46
N GLU A 138 13.93 -8.36 8.06
CA GLU A 138 13.21 -8.88 9.19
C GLU A 138 13.21 -7.93 10.39
N GLY A 139 12.04 -7.78 11.03
CA GLY A 139 11.86 -6.90 12.18
C GLY A 139 11.76 -5.42 11.84
N THR A 140 11.64 -5.07 10.56
CA THR A 140 11.41 -3.70 10.10
C THR A 140 10.14 -3.60 9.27
N ASP A 141 9.59 -2.39 9.16
CA ASP A 141 8.54 -2.07 8.21
C ASP A 141 8.97 -0.94 7.27
N PRO A 142 8.26 -0.72 6.15
CA PRO A 142 8.62 0.34 5.20
C PRO A 142 8.63 1.73 5.83
N GLY A 143 7.73 1.99 6.80
CA GLY A 143 7.65 3.26 7.52
C GLY A 143 8.90 3.57 8.34
N ASP A 144 9.50 2.55 8.95
CA ASP A 144 10.72 2.67 9.75
C ASP A 144 11.97 2.82 8.89
N LEU A 145 12.02 2.20 7.72
CA LEU A 145 13.19 2.25 6.81
C LEU A 145 13.34 3.63 6.15
N GLY A 146 12.24 4.26 5.79
CA GLY A 146 12.21 5.55 5.10
C GLY A 146 12.55 5.47 3.61
N VAL A 147 12.32 6.59 2.91
CA VAL A 147 12.28 6.66 1.44
C VAL A 147 13.59 6.23 0.77
N ASP A 148 14.74 6.67 1.28
CA ASP A 148 16.03 6.37 0.63
C ASP A 148 16.33 4.86 0.64
N LYS A 149 16.08 4.20 1.79
CA LYS A 149 16.33 2.76 1.90
C LYS A 149 15.30 1.95 1.14
N MET A 150 14.04 2.37 1.16
CA MET A 150 12.99 1.72 0.37
C MET A 150 13.26 1.82 -1.13
N LYS A 151 13.73 2.99 -1.60
CA LYS A 151 14.13 3.16 -2.99
C LYS A 151 15.24 2.18 -3.40
N GLU A 152 16.27 2.04 -2.56
CA GLU A 152 17.33 1.06 -2.79
C GLU A 152 16.78 -0.37 -2.93
N LEU A 153 15.88 -0.80 -2.04
CA LEU A 153 15.24 -2.12 -2.09
C LEU A 153 14.39 -2.32 -3.35
N ILE A 154 13.65 -1.28 -3.77
CA ILE A 154 12.83 -1.29 -4.98
C ILE A 154 13.72 -1.41 -6.22
N ASP A 155 14.81 -0.65 -6.28
CA ASP A 155 15.73 -0.64 -7.43
C ASP A 155 16.42 -2.01 -7.62
N TYR A 156 16.68 -2.75 -6.53
CA TYR A 156 17.28 -4.09 -6.56
C TYR A 156 16.25 -5.23 -6.65
N ALA A 157 14.95 -4.95 -6.61
CA ALA A 157 13.95 -5.99 -6.70
C ALA A 157 13.96 -6.66 -8.09
N GLU A 158 13.86 -7.99 -8.09
CA GLU A 158 13.80 -8.77 -9.33
C GLU A 158 12.36 -9.01 -9.78
N PRO A 159 12.10 -9.07 -11.10
CA PRO A 159 10.79 -9.38 -11.61
C PRO A 159 10.37 -10.80 -11.19
N LEU A 160 9.11 -10.93 -10.83
CA LEU A 160 8.51 -12.24 -10.56
C LEU A 160 8.09 -12.92 -11.88
N ASN A 161 8.05 -14.23 -11.81
CA ASN A 161 7.40 -15.07 -12.82
C ASN A 161 6.56 -16.13 -12.10
N LEU A 162 5.71 -16.84 -12.85
CA LEU A 162 4.80 -17.83 -12.28
C LEU A 162 5.53 -18.97 -11.56
N MET A 163 6.68 -19.42 -12.07
CA MET A 163 7.47 -20.46 -11.42
C MET A 163 7.98 -20.00 -10.05
N LYS A 164 8.56 -18.81 -9.99
CA LYS A 164 9.07 -18.23 -8.72
C LYS A 164 7.96 -18.05 -7.69
N ILE A 165 6.76 -17.61 -8.12
CA ILE A 165 5.58 -17.52 -7.23
C ILE A 165 5.19 -18.91 -6.71
N MET A 166 5.17 -19.94 -7.56
CA MET A 166 4.83 -21.30 -7.13
C MET A 166 5.86 -21.85 -6.15
N GLU A 167 7.16 -21.68 -6.42
CA GLU A 167 8.24 -22.08 -5.51
C GLU A 167 8.06 -21.42 -4.14
N MET A 168 7.86 -20.11 -4.09
CA MET A 168 7.64 -19.38 -2.83
C MET A 168 6.37 -19.82 -2.08
N LYS A 169 5.29 -20.17 -2.80
CA LYS A 169 4.07 -20.71 -2.18
C LYS A 169 4.25 -22.12 -1.60
N PHE A 170 5.19 -22.91 -2.11
CA PHE A 170 5.51 -24.21 -1.54
C PHE A 170 6.38 -24.13 -0.28
N GLU A 171 7.06 -23.03 -0.06
CA GLU A 171 7.91 -22.79 1.11
C GLU A 171 7.16 -22.15 2.30
N LEU A 172 5.88 -21.74 2.12
CA LEU A 172 5.01 -21.18 3.15
C LEU A 172 4.26 -22.28 3.92
#